data_f962edb63347f9b32cdfb026fc1a2433
#
_entry.id   f962edb63347f9b32cdfb026fc1a2433
#
_cell.length_a   1.000
_cell.length_b   1.000
_cell.length_c   1.000
_cell.angle_alpha   90.00
_cell.angle_beta   90.00
_cell.angle_gamma   90.00
#
_symmetry.space_group_name_H-M   'P 1'
#
loop_
_entity.id
_entity.type
_entity.pdbx_description
1 polymer ?
#
loop_
_entity_poly.entity_id
_entity_poly.type
_entity_poly.pdbx_seq_one_letter_code
_entity_poly.pdbx_strand_id
1 'polypeptide(L)'
;AMSNKSDKPNKSDEIIKIRSAKKMRDLMANYYLEAMTAKQNNKKVAWITSGGPVEPLVAMDIIPIYPENHGAMIGASKMGEDFCAKAEDMGYSMDLCSYARSDIGCAVVKGGPIGGLPEPDMLICCNNICGTVMKWYEIQARFFNVPLFILDTPICHTGYTPEIAEYVKTQLNEYISFLEKVTGNKFDYDRLIEVGKLSLEGQHLWQKVLSVTAHKPAPMSAFDAFFFLAFIVTLRGTK
;
A
#
# COMPACT_ATOMS: atom_id res chain seq x y z
N ALA A 1 -31.02 -18.42 -46.11
CA ALA A 1 -31.48 -17.66 -44.95
C ALA A 1 -31.14 -18.46 -43.69
N MET A 2 -30.04 -18.17 -43.04
CA MET A 2 -29.66 -18.74 -41.71
C MET A 2 -29.97 -17.68 -40.65
N SER A 3 -30.95 -17.98 -39.81
CA SER A 3 -31.35 -17.12 -38.71
C SER A 3 -30.29 -17.14 -37.60
N ASN A 4 -29.68 -16.00 -37.35
CA ASN A 4 -28.88 -15.76 -36.16
C ASN A 4 -29.80 -15.79 -34.92
N LYS A 5 -29.82 -16.90 -34.18
CA LYS A 5 -30.35 -16.89 -32.82
C LYS A 5 -29.35 -16.15 -31.94
N SER A 6 -29.73 -14.97 -31.45
CA SER A 6 -29.03 -14.26 -30.40
C SER A 6 -29.07 -15.13 -29.14
N ASP A 7 -27.95 -15.72 -28.78
CA ASP A 7 -27.76 -16.37 -27.48
C ASP A 7 -27.88 -15.28 -26.39
N LYS A 8 -29.03 -15.26 -25.73
CA LYS A 8 -29.17 -14.53 -24.45
C LYS A 8 -28.30 -15.27 -23.43
N PRO A 9 -27.48 -14.55 -22.64
CA PRO A 9 -26.68 -15.19 -21.60
C PRO A 9 -27.59 -15.98 -20.64
N ASN A 10 -27.19 -17.20 -20.37
CA ASN A 10 -27.91 -18.11 -19.49
C ASN A 10 -27.97 -17.48 -18.09
N LYS A 11 -29.08 -17.62 -17.36
CA LYS A 11 -29.25 -17.10 -15.99
C LYS A 11 -28.21 -17.60 -14.97
N SER A 12 -27.37 -18.59 -15.35
CA SER A 12 -26.24 -19.09 -14.58
C SER A 12 -25.00 -18.16 -14.59
N ASP A 13 -24.97 -17.13 -15.45
CA ASP A 13 -23.85 -16.20 -15.62
C ASP A 13 -24.07 -14.86 -14.91
N GLU A 14 -25.05 -14.76 -14.03
CA GLU A 14 -25.19 -13.61 -13.16
C GLU A 14 -23.98 -13.54 -12.21
N ILE A 15 -23.06 -12.61 -12.49
CA ILE A 15 -21.93 -12.30 -11.60
C ILE A 15 -22.50 -11.94 -10.22
N ILE A 16 -22.32 -12.83 -9.26
CA ILE A 16 -22.72 -12.59 -7.86
C ILE A 16 -21.85 -11.47 -7.32
N LYS A 17 -22.42 -10.27 -7.21
CA LYS A 17 -21.71 -9.12 -6.65
C LYS A 17 -21.50 -9.33 -5.15
N ILE A 18 -20.25 -9.24 -4.71
CA ILE A 18 -19.89 -9.33 -3.29
C ILE A 18 -20.56 -8.15 -2.54
N ARG A 19 -21.41 -8.46 -1.56
CA ARG A 19 -22.21 -7.47 -0.84
C ARG A 19 -21.38 -6.40 -0.13
N SER A 20 -20.20 -6.76 0.37
CA SER A 20 -19.27 -5.83 1.05
C SER A 20 -18.58 -4.82 0.11
N ALA A 21 -18.63 -5.02 -1.21
CA ALA A 21 -17.91 -4.16 -2.16
C ALA A 21 -18.28 -2.66 -2.06
N LYS A 22 -19.52 -2.34 -1.71
CA LYS A 22 -19.94 -0.93 -1.48
C LYS A 22 -19.25 -0.37 -0.23
N LYS A 23 -19.36 -1.07 0.90
CA LYS A 23 -18.73 -0.65 2.17
C LYS A 23 -17.22 -0.47 2.00
N MET A 24 -16.61 -1.33 1.23
CA MET A 24 -15.18 -1.26 0.92
C MET A 24 -14.83 0.02 0.18
N ARG A 25 -15.56 0.37 -0.88
CA ARG A 25 -15.34 1.63 -1.60
C ARG A 25 -15.48 2.84 -0.69
N ASP A 26 -16.48 2.85 0.19
CA ASP A 26 -16.70 3.93 1.14
C ASP A 26 -15.52 4.05 2.14
N LEU A 27 -14.99 2.93 2.64
CA LEU A 27 -13.80 2.90 3.50
C LEU A 27 -12.56 3.45 2.79
N MET A 28 -12.33 3.02 1.54
CA MET A 28 -11.17 3.51 0.76
C MET A 28 -11.31 5.00 0.42
N ALA A 29 -12.52 5.47 0.10
CA ALA A 29 -12.77 6.88 -0.13
C ALA A 29 -12.46 7.71 1.14
N ASN A 30 -12.90 7.26 2.30
CA ASN A 30 -12.63 7.92 3.58
C ASN A 30 -11.13 7.93 3.92
N TYR A 31 -10.44 6.81 3.69
CA TYR A 31 -8.99 6.71 3.90
C TYR A 31 -8.22 7.75 3.06
N TYR A 32 -8.50 7.85 1.77
CA TYR A 32 -7.83 8.85 0.93
C TYR A 32 -8.25 10.27 1.26
N LEU A 33 -9.52 10.50 1.62
CA LEU A 33 -9.98 11.82 2.06
C LEU A 33 -9.27 12.26 3.34
N GLU A 34 -9.12 11.38 4.31
CA GLU A 34 -8.38 11.65 5.55
C GLU A 34 -6.92 12.01 5.24
N ALA A 35 -6.28 11.24 4.35
CA ALA A 35 -4.90 11.50 3.94
C ALA A 35 -4.75 12.84 3.21
N MET A 36 -5.67 13.18 2.30
CA MET A 36 -5.66 14.44 1.57
C MET A 36 -5.90 15.67 2.48
N THR A 37 -6.63 15.47 3.57
CA THR A 37 -6.92 16.53 4.55
C THR A 37 -6.00 16.50 5.77
N ALA A 38 -4.98 15.64 5.77
CA ALA A 38 -4.09 15.43 6.92
C ALA A 38 -3.46 16.71 7.43
N LYS A 39 -2.90 17.54 6.55
CA LYS A 39 -2.27 18.83 6.93
C LYS A 39 -3.26 19.78 7.60
N GLN A 40 -4.52 19.79 7.16
CA GLN A 40 -5.58 20.62 7.74
C GLN A 40 -5.96 20.14 9.14
N ASN A 41 -5.82 18.85 9.40
CA ASN A 41 -6.12 18.19 10.67
C ASN A 41 -4.87 18.01 11.56
N ASN A 42 -3.76 18.67 11.22
CA ASN A 42 -2.48 18.56 11.93
C ASN A 42 -1.96 17.12 12.07
N LYS A 43 -2.26 16.27 11.09
CA LYS A 43 -1.77 14.90 10.98
C LYS A 43 -0.60 14.82 10.02
N LYS A 44 0.28 13.84 10.24
CA LYS A 44 1.40 13.51 9.36
C LYS A 44 1.01 12.42 8.37
N VAL A 45 1.61 12.49 7.19
CA VAL A 45 1.49 11.47 6.13
C VAL A 45 2.85 10.82 5.93
N ALA A 46 2.89 9.50 5.96
CA ALA A 46 4.09 8.73 5.64
C ALA A 46 3.84 7.86 4.40
N TRP A 47 4.70 7.96 3.40
CA TRP A 47 4.71 6.96 2.33
C TRP A 47 5.51 5.76 2.78
N ILE A 48 4.92 4.58 2.73
CA ILE A 48 5.54 3.33 3.17
C ILE A 48 5.35 2.24 2.13
N THR A 49 6.35 1.37 1.97
CA THR A 49 6.23 0.17 1.13
C THR A 49 5.13 -0.76 1.65
N SER A 50 4.37 -1.39 0.75
CA SER A 50 3.18 -2.19 1.09
C SER A 50 3.44 -3.33 2.07
N GLY A 51 4.66 -3.89 2.07
CA GLY A 51 5.11 -4.92 3.02
C GLY A 51 5.75 -4.38 4.30
N GLY A 52 5.83 -3.06 4.47
CA GLY A 52 6.50 -2.44 5.61
C GLY A 52 5.71 -2.57 6.94
N PRO A 53 6.39 -2.42 8.08
CA PRO A 53 5.77 -2.42 9.41
C PRO A 53 5.01 -1.11 9.62
N VAL A 54 3.71 -1.13 9.36
CA VAL A 54 2.83 0.04 9.43
C VAL A 54 2.37 0.34 10.87
N GLU A 55 2.42 -0.64 11.74
CA GLU A 55 1.92 -0.56 13.11
C GLU A 55 2.53 0.61 13.90
N PRO A 56 3.84 0.92 13.81
CA PRO A 56 4.41 2.09 14.45
C PRO A 56 3.85 3.43 13.94
N LEU A 57 3.54 3.53 12.64
CA LEU A 57 2.90 4.73 12.08
C LEU A 57 1.50 4.93 12.67
N VAL A 58 0.70 3.87 12.66
CA VAL A 58 -0.68 3.90 13.20
C VAL A 58 -0.67 4.21 14.71
N ALA A 59 0.30 3.67 15.45
CA ALA A 59 0.46 3.94 16.89
C ALA A 59 0.77 5.41 17.17
N MET A 60 1.42 6.12 16.25
CA MET A 60 1.72 7.54 16.34
C MET A 60 0.71 8.44 15.63
N ASP A 61 -0.43 7.90 15.21
CA ASP A 61 -1.49 8.62 14.45
C ASP A 61 -0.99 9.24 13.14
N ILE A 62 0.02 8.60 12.51
CA ILE A 62 0.56 8.95 11.20
C ILE A 62 -0.21 8.17 10.15
N ILE A 63 -0.69 8.84 9.11
CA ILE A 63 -1.46 8.20 8.04
C ILE A 63 -0.49 7.53 7.05
N PRO A 64 -0.50 6.19 6.94
CA PRO A 64 0.34 5.48 5.96
C PRO A 64 -0.27 5.59 4.57
N ILE A 65 0.54 5.84 3.55
CA ILE A 65 0.17 5.84 2.13
C ILE A 65 1.11 4.88 1.40
N TYR A 66 0.57 4.19 0.42
CA TYR A 66 1.27 3.13 -0.31
C TYR A 66 1.37 3.46 -1.81
N PRO A 67 2.52 3.99 -2.27
CA PRO A 67 2.75 4.30 -3.68
C PRO A 67 2.52 3.10 -4.62
N GLU A 68 2.82 1.88 -4.18
CA GLU A 68 2.57 0.66 -4.97
C GLU A 68 1.07 0.43 -5.23
N ASN A 69 0.22 0.68 -4.23
CA ASN A 69 -1.23 0.58 -4.39
C ASN A 69 -1.75 1.66 -5.34
N HIS A 70 -1.18 2.86 -5.28
CA HIS A 70 -1.50 3.93 -6.21
C HIS A 70 -1.06 3.59 -7.64
N GLY A 71 0.11 2.99 -7.82
CA GLY A 71 0.56 2.47 -9.11
C GLY A 71 -0.42 1.46 -9.71
N ALA A 72 -1.01 0.57 -8.90
CA ALA A 72 -2.07 -0.33 -9.32
C ALA A 72 -3.34 0.42 -9.74
N MET A 73 -3.73 1.48 -9.03
CA MET A 73 -4.87 2.34 -9.38
C MET A 73 -4.62 3.10 -10.69
N ILE A 74 -3.41 3.62 -10.91
CA ILE A 74 -3.01 4.27 -12.16
C ILE A 74 -3.17 3.29 -13.32
N GLY A 75 -2.69 2.05 -13.18
CA GLY A 75 -2.85 1.00 -14.19
C GLY A 75 -4.31 0.66 -14.47
N ALA A 76 -5.12 0.47 -13.42
CA ALA A 76 -6.56 0.18 -13.54
C ALA A 76 -7.34 1.33 -14.21
N SER A 77 -6.91 2.58 -14.01
CA SER A 77 -7.48 3.77 -14.64
C SER A 77 -6.96 4.02 -16.05
N LYS A 78 -6.08 3.17 -16.58
CA LYS A 78 -5.44 3.30 -17.91
C LYS A 78 -4.66 4.60 -18.11
N MET A 79 -4.12 5.16 -17.04
CA MET A 79 -3.31 6.40 -17.04
C MET A 79 -1.79 6.10 -17.02
N GLY A 80 -1.41 4.82 -16.97
CA GLY A 80 -0.01 4.39 -16.77
C GLY A 80 0.93 4.85 -17.87
N GLU A 81 0.49 4.81 -19.13
CA GLU A 81 1.29 5.22 -20.28
C GLU A 81 1.71 6.70 -20.18
N ASP A 82 0.74 7.59 -19.96
CA ASP A 82 0.99 9.02 -19.86
C ASP A 82 1.95 9.38 -18.73
N PHE A 83 1.77 8.77 -17.54
CA PHE A 83 2.65 9.03 -16.40
C PHE A 83 4.03 8.40 -16.57
N CYS A 84 4.14 7.22 -17.17
CA CYS A 84 5.44 6.63 -17.49
C CYS A 84 6.22 7.53 -18.47
N ALA A 85 5.56 8.04 -19.51
CA ALA A 85 6.19 8.98 -20.46
C ALA A 85 6.72 10.23 -19.76
N LYS A 86 6.00 10.77 -18.75
CA LYS A 86 6.50 11.91 -17.98
C LYS A 86 7.78 11.62 -17.19
N ALA A 87 7.92 10.43 -16.64
CA ALA A 87 9.16 10.01 -15.98
C ALA A 87 10.29 9.85 -17.00
N GLU A 88 9.99 9.30 -18.17
CA GLU A 88 10.95 9.14 -19.28
C GLU A 88 11.42 10.50 -19.82
N ASP A 89 10.53 11.48 -19.96
CA ASP A 89 10.87 12.88 -20.31
C ASP A 89 11.89 13.49 -19.31
N MET A 90 11.90 13.02 -18.06
CA MET A 90 12.89 13.42 -17.04
C MET A 90 14.21 12.64 -17.10
N GLY A 91 14.33 11.68 -18.03
CA GLY A 91 15.53 10.86 -18.23
C GLY A 91 15.53 9.54 -17.47
N TYR A 92 14.42 9.10 -16.89
CA TYR A 92 14.32 7.76 -16.31
C TYR A 92 14.18 6.71 -17.42
N SER A 93 14.87 5.57 -17.25
CA SER A 93 14.88 4.51 -18.26
C SER A 93 13.50 3.88 -18.45
N MET A 94 13.16 3.56 -19.71
CA MET A 94 11.99 2.75 -20.07
C MET A 94 12.01 1.35 -19.45
N ASP A 95 13.20 0.83 -19.12
CA ASP A 95 13.36 -0.49 -18.48
C ASP A 95 13.06 -0.47 -16.98
N LEU A 96 12.91 0.73 -16.38
CA LEU A 96 12.53 0.85 -15.00
C LEU A 96 11.08 0.34 -14.79
N CYS A 97 10.82 -0.25 -13.64
CA CYS A 97 9.48 -0.73 -13.25
C CYS A 97 8.40 0.33 -13.53
N SER A 98 7.33 -0.08 -14.20
CA SER A 98 6.22 0.83 -14.56
C SER A 98 5.51 1.42 -13.34
N TYR A 99 5.46 0.74 -12.20
CA TYR A 99 4.96 1.32 -10.96
C TYR A 99 5.82 2.51 -10.51
N ALA A 100 7.14 2.37 -10.52
CA ALA A 100 8.05 3.46 -10.15
C ALA A 100 7.93 4.62 -11.14
N ARG A 101 7.94 4.34 -12.46
CA ARG A 101 7.81 5.39 -13.49
C ARG A 101 6.49 6.15 -13.38
N SER A 102 5.37 5.41 -13.26
CA SER A 102 4.05 6.04 -13.20
C SER A 102 3.88 6.89 -11.94
N ASP A 103 4.41 6.47 -10.80
CA ASP A 103 4.36 7.24 -9.55
C ASP A 103 5.26 8.49 -9.62
N ILE A 104 6.46 8.38 -10.18
CA ILE A 104 7.34 9.53 -10.43
C ILE A 104 6.66 10.53 -11.36
N GLY A 105 6.10 10.07 -12.48
CA GLY A 105 5.37 10.92 -13.42
C GLY A 105 4.14 11.58 -12.79
N CYS A 106 3.42 10.85 -11.96
CA CYS A 106 2.28 11.35 -11.19
C CYS A 106 2.69 12.48 -10.22
N ALA A 107 3.80 12.32 -9.51
CA ALA A 107 4.35 13.34 -8.61
C ALA A 107 4.71 14.62 -9.38
N VAL A 108 5.31 14.50 -10.56
CA VAL A 108 5.67 15.63 -11.43
C VAL A 108 4.45 16.39 -11.93
N VAL A 109 3.44 15.68 -12.39
CA VAL A 109 2.19 16.27 -12.91
C VAL A 109 1.30 16.79 -11.79
N LYS A 110 1.51 16.35 -10.54
CA LYS A 110 0.66 16.61 -9.37
C LYS A 110 -0.80 16.23 -9.63
N GLY A 111 -1.00 15.05 -10.21
CA GLY A 111 -2.30 14.53 -10.59
C GLY A 111 -2.37 13.01 -10.50
N GLY A 112 -3.49 12.41 -10.87
CA GLY A 112 -3.67 10.96 -10.87
C GLY A 112 -5.10 10.53 -10.57
N PRO A 113 -5.37 9.21 -10.40
CA PRO A 113 -6.71 8.68 -10.24
C PRO A 113 -7.54 9.34 -9.13
N ILE A 114 -6.97 9.70 -8.02
CA ILE A 114 -7.65 10.35 -6.89
C ILE A 114 -7.19 11.80 -6.70
N GLY A 115 -6.71 12.43 -7.77
CA GLY A 115 -6.06 13.74 -7.71
C GLY A 115 -4.58 13.65 -7.37
N GLY A 116 -3.99 12.45 -7.41
CA GLY A 116 -2.63 12.14 -6.98
C GLY A 116 -2.55 11.69 -5.54
N LEU A 117 -1.36 11.41 -5.03
CA LEU A 117 -1.14 11.10 -3.63
C LEU A 117 -0.93 12.39 -2.80
N PRO A 118 -1.33 12.41 -1.53
CA PRO A 118 -0.99 13.49 -0.62
C PRO A 118 0.53 13.57 -0.46
N GLU A 119 1.09 14.78 -0.44
CA GLU A 119 2.52 14.98 -0.25
C GLU A 119 2.96 14.38 1.10
N PRO A 120 4.02 13.59 1.13
CA PRO A 120 4.50 12.95 2.35
C PRO A 120 5.22 13.93 3.28
N ASP A 121 5.19 13.66 4.58
CA ASP A 121 6.09 14.28 5.56
C ASP A 121 7.38 13.45 5.73
N MET A 122 7.33 12.15 5.38
CA MET A 122 8.44 11.22 5.44
C MET A 122 8.19 10.00 4.54
N LEU A 123 9.26 9.28 4.20
CA LEU A 123 9.18 8.00 3.50
C LEU A 123 9.81 6.88 4.31
N ILE A 124 9.19 5.69 4.25
CA ILE A 124 9.69 4.47 4.86
C ILE A 124 9.77 3.38 3.79
N CYS A 125 10.95 2.86 3.54
CA CYS A 125 11.19 1.83 2.55
C CYS A 125 11.74 0.57 3.21
N CYS A 126 11.22 -0.60 2.84
CA CYS A 126 11.81 -1.89 3.22
C CYS A 126 12.59 -2.46 2.04
N ASN A 127 13.81 -2.96 2.30
CA ASN A 127 14.68 -3.49 1.26
C ASN A 127 14.33 -4.92 0.78
N ASN A 128 13.40 -5.59 1.46
CA ASN A 128 13.07 -7.01 1.23
C ASN A 128 12.06 -7.26 0.08
N ILE A 129 11.69 -6.24 -0.68
CA ILE A 129 10.75 -6.36 -1.80
C ILE A 129 11.52 -6.51 -3.11
N CYS A 130 12.16 -5.44 -3.57
CA CYS A 130 12.99 -5.46 -4.77
C CYS A 130 14.01 -4.30 -4.76
N GLY A 131 15.08 -4.41 -5.58
CA GLY A 131 16.09 -3.35 -5.68
C GLY A 131 15.54 -2.03 -6.23
N THR A 132 14.53 -2.09 -7.09
CA THR A 132 13.91 -0.89 -7.66
C THR A 132 13.21 -0.05 -6.60
N VAL A 133 12.52 -0.64 -5.64
CA VAL A 133 11.70 0.08 -4.66
C VAL A 133 12.56 1.03 -3.80
N MET A 134 13.76 0.64 -3.43
CA MET A 134 14.66 1.51 -2.67
C MET A 134 15.02 2.77 -3.47
N LYS A 135 15.39 2.60 -4.74
CA LYS A 135 15.73 3.73 -5.61
C LYS A 135 14.53 4.61 -5.93
N TRP A 136 13.38 4.02 -6.10
CA TRP A 136 12.13 4.74 -6.28
C TRP A 136 11.82 5.64 -5.06
N TYR A 137 11.91 5.10 -3.84
CA TYR A 137 11.67 5.88 -2.62
C TYR A 137 12.75 6.94 -2.38
N GLU A 138 14.02 6.68 -2.72
CA GLU A 138 15.08 7.70 -2.69
C GLU A 138 14.79 8.87 -3.65
N ILE A 139 14.27 8.58 -4.85
CA ILE A 139 13.88 9.60 -5.83
C ILE A 139 12.75 10.45 -5.27
N GLN A 140 11.70 9.82 -4.74
CA GLN A 140 10.57 10.53 -4.17
C GLN A 140 10.95 11.36 -2.93
N ALA A 141 11.81 10.83 -2.06
CA ALA A 141 12.31 11.58 -0.91
C ALA A 141 13.06 12.85 -1.32
N ARG A 142 13.88 12.78 -2.38
CA ARG A 142 14.56 13.96 -2.94
C ARG A 142 13.57 14.92 -3.60
N PHE A 143 12.60 14.39 -4.35
CA PHE A 143 11.59 15.20 -5.04
C PHE A 143 10.76 16.04 -4.07
N PHE A 144 10.31 15.43 -2.98
CA PHE A 144 9.52 16.10 -1.94
C PHE A 144 10.36 16.78 -0.87
N ASN A 145 11.69 16.60 -0.89
CA ASN A 145 12.63 17.11 0.12
C ASN A 145 12.24 16.70 1.54
N VAL A 146 11.96 15.43 1.75
CA VAL A 146 11.54 14.85 3.02
C VAL A 146 12.49 13.74 3.47
N PRO A 147 12.56 13.43 4.78
CA PRO A 147 13.41 12.37 5.28
C PRO A 147 12.94 11.00 4.83
N LEU A 148 13.88 10.11 4.57
CA LEU A 148 13.70 8.71 4.22
C LEU A 148 14.33 7.82 5.29
N PHE A 149 13.59 6.81 5.75
CA PHE A 149 14.10 5.69 6.51
C PHE A 149 14.07 4.42 5.66
N ILE A 150 15.19 3.70 5.58
CA ILE A 150 15.27 2.40 4.93
C ILE A 150 15.37 1.34 6.03
N LEU A 151 14.32 0.53 6.17
CA LEU A 151 14.33 -0.63 7.04
C LEU A 151 15.09 -1.75 6.34
N ASP A 152 16.27 -2.05 6.82
CA ASP A 152 17.09 -3.14 6.31
C ASP A 152 16.69 -4.46 6.98
N THR A 153 16.38 -5.46 6.16
CA THR A 153 16.00 -6.79 6.62
C THR A 153 16.89 -7.82 5.95
N PRO A 154 17.50 -8.73 6.69
CA PRO A 154 18.37 -9.74 6.13
C PRO A 154 17.58 -10.79 5.34
N ILE A 155 18.20 -11.32 4.29
CA ILE A 155 17.65 -12.45 3.54
C ILE A 155 17.95 -13.73 4.31
N CYS A 156 16.92 -14.46 4.73
CA CYS A 156 17.03 -15.68 5.52
C CYS A 156 16.87 -16.92 4.63
N HIS A 157 17.97 -17.48 4.12
CA HIS A 157 17.95 -18.70 3.30
C HIS A 157 17.90 -19.98 4.13
N THR A 158 18.48 -19.97 5.34
CA THR A 158 18.68 -21.17 6.17
C THR A 158 17.79 -21.23 7.40
N GLY A 159 16.84 -20.31 7.51
CA GLY A 159 15.94 -20.21 8.64
C GLY A 159 16.26 -19.03 9.56
N TYR A 160 15.43 -18.87 10.57
CA TYR A 160 15.49 -17.79 11.53
C TYR A 160 16.49 -18.09 12.63
N THR A 161 17.35 -17.14 12.96
CA THR A 161 18.31 -17.24 14.08
C THR A 161 18.13 -16.09 15.07
N PRO A 162 18.60 -16.25 16.34
CA PRO A 162 18.53 -15.16 17.32
C PRO A 162 19.25 -13.88 16.87
N GLU A 163 20.34 -14.00 16.13
CA GLU A 163 21.11 -12.85 15.60
C GLU A 163 20.30 -12.06 14.57
N ILE A 164 19.58 -12.75 13.70
CA ILE A 164 18.65 -12.13 12.75
C ILE A 164 17.54 -11.38 13.49
N ALA A 165 16.99 -11.99 14.55
CA ALA A 165 15.98 -11.35 15.37
C ALA A 165 16.48 -10.05 16.01
N GLU A 166 17.67 -10.08 16.61
CA GLU A 166 18.25 -8.91 17.26
C GLU A 166 18.59 -7.81 16.24
N TYR A 167 19.06 -8.21 15.05
CA TYR A 167 19.28 -7.28 13.95
C TYR A 167 17.98 -6.55 13.55
N VAL A 168 16.90 -7.29 13.26
CA VAL A 168 15.60 -6.70 12.89
C VAL A 168 15.03 -5.84 14.02
N LYS A 169 15.16 -6.28 15.26
CA LYS A 169 14.74 -5.50 16.43
C LYS A 169 15.50 -4.18 16.53
N THR A 170 16.80 -4.18 16.26
CA THR A 170 17.61 -2.96 16.22
C THR A 170 17.11 -2.01 15.14
N GLN A 171 16.85 -2.51 13.93
CA GLN A 171 16.27 -1.72 12.84
C GLN A 171 14.89 -1.13 13.19
N LEU A 172 14.04 -1.88 13.89
CA LEU A 172 12.74 -1.38 14.34
C LEU A 172 12.88 -0.30 15.42
N ASN A 173 13.86 -0.41 16.33
CA ASN A 173 14.13 0.63 17.32
C ASN A 173 14.66 1.91 16.65
N GLU A 174 15.53 1.79 15.65
CA GLU A 174 15.99 2.93 14.84
C GLU A 174 14.84 3.57 14.08
N TYR A 175 13.92 2.77 13.54
CA TYR A 175 12.70 3.25 12.89
C TYR A 175 11.83 4.06 13.86
N ILE A 176 11.58 3.56 15.08
CA ILE A 176 10.84 4.30 16.11
C ILE A 176 11.56 5.61 16.45
N SER A 177 12.87 5.59 16.64
CA SER A 177 13.67 6.79 16.90
C SER A 177 13.58 7.82 15.75
N PHE A 178 13.55 7.33 14.50
CA PHE A 178 13.34 8.18 13.33
C PHE A 178 11.95 8.83 13.37
N LEU A 179 10.89 8.09 13.70
CA LEU A 179 9.53 8.63 13.81
C LEU A 179 9.43 9.68 14.92
N GLU A 180 10.02 9.43 16.09
CA GLU A 180 10.07 10.42 17.18
C GLU A 180 10.77 11.71 16.73
N LYS A 181 11.90 11.58 16.02
CA LYS A 181 12.65 12.74 15.52
C LYS A 181 11.85 13.57 14.50
N VAL A 182 11.13 12.93 13.58
CA VAL A 182 10.38 13.63 12.52
C VAL A 182 9.08 14.24 13.06
N THR A 183 8.45 13.60 14.04
CA THR A 183 7.18 14.07 14.60
C THR A 183 7.37 15.02 15.79
N GLY A 184 8.48 14.90 16.50
CA GLY A 184 8.71 15.58 17.78
C GLY A 184 7.95 14.95 18.96
N ASN A 185 7.21 13.86 18.73
CA ASN A 185 6.42 13.16 19.73
C ASN A 185 7.16 11.94 20.27
N LYS A 186 6.90 11.60 21.53
CA LYS A 186 7.38 10.35 22.12
C LYS A 186 6.53 9.16 21.67
N PHE A 187 7.19 8.02 21.45
CA PHE A 187 6.53 6.80 21.04
C PHE A 187 5.78 6.14 22.19
N ASP A 188 4.54 5.72 21.95
CA ASP A 188 3.68 5.03 22.92
C ASP A 188 3.65 3.52 22.62
N TYR A 189 4.35 2.75 23.45
CA TYR A 189 4.40 1.29 23.30
C TYR A 189 3.09 0.59 23.69
N ASP A 190 2.30 1.15 24.60
CA ASP A 190 1.00 0.59 24.95
C ASP A 190 0.05 0.74 23.76
N ARG A 191 0.11 1.87 23.08
CA ARG A 191 -0.62 2.07 21.83
C ARG A 191 -0.17 1.11 20.72
N LEU A 192 1.13 0.85 20.60
CA LEU A 192 1.64 -0.15 19.64
C LEU A 192 1.07 -1.55 19.92
N ILE A 193 0.97 -1.95 21.19
CA ILE A 193 0.38 -3.23 21.59
C ILE A 193 -1.10 -3.32 21.16
N GLU A 194 -1.87 -2.24 21.33
CA GLU A 194 -3.26 -2.20 20.88
C GLU A 194 -3.37 -2.33 19.36
N VAL A 195 -2.58 -1.56 18.61
CA VAL A 195 -2.52 -1.61 17.15
C VAL A 195 -2.10 -2.99 16.67
N GLY A 196 -1.09 -3.60 17.31
CA GLY A 196 -0.63 -4.96 17.01
C GLY A 196 -1.73 -6.01 17.18
N LYS A 197 -2.56 -5.90 18.22
CA LYS A 197 -3.72 -6.79 18.41
C LYS A 197 -4.74 -6.65 17.28
N LEU A 198 -5.07 -5.42 16.86
CA LEU A 198 -5.98 -5.16 15.74
C LEU A 198 -5.38 -5.68 14.42
N SER A 199 -4.09 -5.49 14.21
CA SER A 199 -3.38 -6.00 13.03
C SER A 199 -3.44 -7.53 12.95
N LEU A 200 -3.23 -8.23 14.08
CA LEU A 200 -3.33 -9.68 14.17
C LEU A 200 -4.77 -10.19 13.92
N GLU A 201 -5.77 -9.50 14.46
CA GLU A 201 -7.17 -9.83 14.21
C GLU A 201 -7.49 -9.68 12.71
N GLY A 202 -7.08 -8.57 12.08
CA GLY A 202 -7.22 -8.35 10.65
C GLY A 202 -6.57 -9.45 9.82
N GLN A 203 -5.36 -9.90 10.19
CA GLN A 203 -4.67 -11.01 9.55
C GLN A 203 -5.46 -12.32 9.65
N HIS A 204 -5.99 -12.65 10.81
CA HIS A 204 -6.82 -13.85 11.00
C HIS A 204 -8.11 -13.81 10.17
N LEU A 205 -8.75 -12.63 10.08
CA LEU A 205 -9.93 -12.46 9.23
C LEU A 205 -9.58 -12.60 7.75
N TRP A 206 -8.42 -12.05 7.33
CA TRP A 206 -7.93 -12.20 5.97
C TRP A 206 -7.64 -13.66 5.61
N GLN A 207 -7.03 -14.44 6.50
CA GLN A 207 -6.84 -15.87 6.31
C GLN A 207 -8.18 -16.61 6.10
N LYS A 208 -9.23 -16.23 6.86
CA LYS A 208 -10.58 -16.79 6.65
C LYS A 208 -11.16 -16.41 5.29
N VAL A 209 -10.96 -15.17 4.83
CA VAL A 209 -11.39 -14.74 3.49
C VAL A 209 -10.68 -15.58 2.42
N LEU A 210 -9.36 -15.77 2.52
CA LEU A 210 -8.62 -16.58 1.56
C LEU A 210 -9.04 -18.06 1.60
N SER A 211 -9.37 -18.61 2.76
CA SER A 211 -9.75 -20.01 2.89
C SER A 211 -11.04 -20.38 2.12
N VAL A 212 -11.92 -19.41 1.85
CA VAL A 212 -13.15 -19.68 1.08
C VAL A 212 -12.87 -20.06 -0.37
N THR A 213 -11.71 -19.70 -0.90
CA THR A 213 -11.31 -20.05 -2.27
C THR A 213 -11.04 -21.56 -2.46
N ALA A 214 -10.88 -22.32 -1.36
CA ALA A 214 -10.73 -23.77 -1.39
C ALA A 214 -12.04 -24.53 -1.71
N HIS A 215 -13.19 -23.85 -1.64
CA HIS A 215 -14.48 -24.48 -1.96
C HIS A 215 -14.64 -24.73 -3.46
N LYS A 216 -15.44 -25.73 -3.81
CA LYS A 216 -15.78 -26.09 -5.21
C LYS A 216 -17.30 -26.10 -5.39
N PRO A 217 -17.89 -25.18 -6.14
CA PRO A 217 -17.24 -24.03 -6.81
C PRO A 217 -16.73 -22.99 -5.82
N ALA A 218 -15.65 -22.28 -6.18
CA ALA A 218 -15.12 -21.21 -5.36
C ALA A 218 -16.10 -20.00 -5.36
N PRO A 219 -16.47 -19.45 -4.18
CA PRO A 219 -17.43 -18.36 -4.11
C PRO A 219 -16.81 -16.99 -4.45
N MET A 220 -15.49 -16.95 -4.63
CA MET A 220 -14.70 -15.76 -4.90
C MET A 220 -13.62 -16.08 -5.92
N SER A 221 -13.41 -15.19 -6.89
CA SER A 221 -12.33 -15.30 -7.87
C SER A 221 -11.00 -14.78 -7.30
N ALA A 222 -9.88 -15.12 -7.96
CA ALA A 222 -8.58 -14.54 -7.63
C ALA A 222 -8.60 -13.01 -7.81
N PHE A 223 -9.37 -12.48 -8.75
CA PHE A 223 -9.51 -11.04 -8.97
C PHE A 223 -10.22 -10.36 -7.81
N ASP A 224 -11.27 -10.99 -7.26
CA ASP A 224 -11.93 -10.49 -6.05
C ASP A 224 -10.97 -10.48 -4.86
N ALA A 225 -10.16 -11.53 -4.69
CA ALA A 225 -9.15 -11.59 -3.63
C ALA A 225 -8.14 -10.43 -3.77
N PHE A 226 -7.71 -10.12 -4.99
CA PHE A 226 -6.82 -9.00 -5.25
C PHE A 226 -7.45 -7.65 -4.88
N PHE A 227 -8.73 -7.47 -5.19
CA PHE A 227 -9.48 -6.27 -4.80
C PHE A 227 -9.60 -6.16 -3.27
N PHE A 228 -9.86 -7.25 -2.57
CA PHE A 228 -9.93 -7.28 -1.11
C PHE A 228 -8.59 -7.07 -0.43
N LEU A 229 -7.47 -7.39 -1.08
CA LEU A 229 -6.12 -7.18 -0.54
C LEU A 229 -5.86 -5.71 -0.16
N ALA A 230 -6.46 -4.76 -0.88
CA ALA A 230 -6.30 -3.34 -0.60
C ALA A 230 -6.60 -2.99 0.87
N PHE A 231 -7.57 -3.66 1.51
CA PHE A 231 -7.98 -3.36 2.88
C PHE A 231 -6.99 -3.86 3.93
N ILE A 232 -6.51 -5.09 3.78
CA ILE A 232 -5.53 -5.63 4.72
C ILE A 232 -4.19 -4.87 4.62
N VAL A 233 -3.91 -4.25 3.49
CA VAL A 233 -2.73 -3.40 3.33
C VAL A 233 -2.97 -2.01 3.92
N THR A 234 -4.05 -1.32 3.53
CA THR A 234 -4.26 0.10 3.87
C THR A 234 -4.82 0.36 5.25
N LEU A 235 -5.63 -0.57 5.79
CA LEU A 235 -6.35 -0.38 7.05
C LEU A 235 -5.86 -1.31 8.16
N ARG A 236 -4.74 -2.00 7.97
CA ARG A 236 -4.15 -2.86 8.99
C ARG A 236 -3.82 -2.08 10.27
N GLY A 237 -4.21 -2.63 11.42
CA GLY A 237 -3.98 -2.00 12.71
C GLY A 237 -4.99 -0.91 13.09
N THR A 238 -6.00 -0.64 12.21
CA THR A 238 -7.11 0.27 12.52
C THR A 238 -8.37 -0.50 12.95
N LYS A 239 -9.38 0.22 13.52
CA LYS A 239 -10.67 -0.37 13.95
C LYS A 239 -11.64 -0.53 12.79
#